data_fd110a4c21aa015585954051e1d34578
#
_entry.id   fd110a4c21aa015585954051e1d34578
#
_cell.length_a   1.000
_cell.length_b   1.000
_cell.length_c   1.000
_cell.angle_alpha   90.00
_cell.angle_beta   90.00
_cell.angle_gamma   90.00
#
_symmetry.space_group_name_H-M   'P 1'
#
loop_
_entity.id
_entity.type
_entity.pdbx_description
1 polymer ?
#
loop_
_entity_poly.entity_id
_entity_poly.type
_entity_poly.pdbx_seq_one_letter_code
_entity_poly.pdbx_strand_id
1 'polypeptide(L)'
;MKTKLKRLTVAAVAAMMAATVMAGCGDTSTTTDGSSAAGGDTAAASTTGGGRTAGSKDTLVILSAENFLGNWDPTSHTTLAQLHAEWICFNRLIHMDTDTQELSPELATSWEYIDDATLQLKLREGVKFQDGSDFDAEDVKATLEKHSSKDSVTTAWWSQPVKVEVVDQYTVNVRMEDGKPYAGLINMLCMVPVMSADDIADPAKLSAGFNGTGAYKSDKYENDTIYYSAFDDCWEGAPKTPYVQYKYVADSSTRLAALQTGEADIIERVESEQVSVLENNPDTEVITQLTTELKHLFFKFEVEPMNEELVRKAISYAIDRETIVNDILQGYGEVADCYVSSTVWGYSPVDNFPTYDPEKAKELLAEAGYPNGEGLPEMTYTTSVGFYVKTKEYGEFITANLQAIGLNVKFNPVETATWNDMYYQATPCTMIDGGWCPPGLEPDLKLNPFYRSPGLITKFVDDQLDAVMDKEASELDSEKRKEILANEVYPLLAEKCEDVPLFNSMSIYGVGSNVKGFKSLPTTSFEVKDVVKE
;
A
#
# COMPACT_ATOMS: atom_id res chain seq x y z
N MET A 1 -16.40 -25.66 -42.70
CA MET A 1 -16.84 -24.24 -42.87
C MET A 1 -17.64 -23.89 -41.60
N LYS A 2 -17.29 -22.94 -40.81
CA LYS A 2 -17.76 -22.50 -39.50
C LYS A 2 -16.83 -22.94 -38.34
N THR A 3 -15.69 -22.28 -38.24
CA THR A 3 -14.93 -22.11 -36.99
C THR A 3 -13.88 -21.02 -37.21
N LYS A 4 -14.31 -19.75 -37.33
CA LYS A 4 -13.48 -18.54 -37.23
C LYS A 4 -14.43 -17.38 -36.90
N LEU A 5 -14.79 -17.22 -35.65
CA LEU A 5 -15.29 -15.93 -35.12
C LEU A 5 -15.44 -16.04 -33.60
N LYS A 6 -14.37 -15.88 -32.85
CA LYS A 6 -14.37 -15.56 -31.41
C LYS A 6 -12.92 -15.26 -30.98
N ARG A 7 -12.34 -14.20 -31.52
CA ARG A 7 -11.13 -13.55 -31.00
C ARG A 7 -11.12 -12.11 -31.48
N LEU A 8 -11.95 -11.26 -30.90
CA LEU A 8 -11.93 -9.81 -31.10
C LEU A 8 -12.94 -9.20 -30.12
N THR A 9 -12.54 -9.04 -28.87
CA THR A 9 -13.15 -8.10 -27.89
C THR A 9 -12.42 -8.18 -26.54
N VAL A 10 -11.13 -7.84 -26.51
CA VAL A 10 -10.39 -7.50 -25.27
C VAL A 10 -9.23 -6.52 -25.63
N ALA A 11 -9.44 -5.61 -26.54
CA ALA A 11 -8.42 -4.61 -26.88
C ALA A 11 -9.07 -3.23 -27.13
N ALA A 12 -9.86 -2.73 -26.20
CA ALA A 12 -10.53 -1.43 -26.37
C ALA A 12 -10.69 -0.62 -25.07
N VAL A 13 -9.85 -0.80 -24.04
CA VAL A 13 -9.87 0.05 -22.83
C VAL A 13 -8.52 0.71 -22.53
N ALA A 14 -7.47 0.43 -23.27
CA ALA A 14 -6.14 1.00 -23.04
C ALA A 14 -5.72 2.14 -24.00
N ALA A 15 -6.66 2.81 -24.67
CA ALA A 15 -6.31 3.83 -25.68
C ALA A 15 -7.18 5.10 -25.56
N MET A 16 -7.26 5.71 -24.36
CA MET A 16 -7.84 7.06 -24.21
C MET A 16 -7.16 7.85 -23.09
N MET A 17 -5.84 8.01 -23.15
CA MET A 17 -5.13 9.07 -22.41
C MET A 17 -3.78 9.37 -23.08
N ALA A 18 -3.82 9.88 -24.31
CA ALA A 18 -2.66 10.51 -24.94
C ALA A 18 -3.10 11.38 -26.11
N ALA A 19 -3.68 12.54 -25.84
CA ALA A 19 -3.73 13.64 -26.80
C ALA A 19 -4.26 14.91 -26.12
N THR A 20 -3.36 15.72 -25.56
CA THR A 20 -3.50 17.19 -25.53
C THR A 20 -2.29 17.82 -24.83
N VAL A 21 -1.20 18.02 -25.54
CA VAL A 21 -0.27 19.15 -25.38
C VAL A 21 0.58 19.24 -26.65
N MET A 22 0.15 20.06 -27.59
CA MET A 22 1.00 20.69 -28.60
C MET A 22 0.21 21.88 -29.20
N ALA A 23 0.52 23.08 -28.78
CA ALA A 23 0.54 24.28 -29.62
C ALA A 23 0.86 25.52 -28.77
N GLY A 24 1.91 26.23 -29.16
CA GLY A 24 2.13 27.60 -28.69
C GLY A 24 3.59 28.04 -28.63
N CYS A 25 4.35 27.93 -29.71
CA CYS A 25 5.53 28.77 -29.93
C CYS A 25 5.09 30.12 -30.46
N GLY A 26 5.59 31.20 -29.85
CA GLY A 26 5.45 32.58 -30.35
C GLY A 26 6.55 33.45 -29.77
N ASP A 27 7.59 33.62 -30.57
CA ASP A 27 8.72 34.54 -30.42
C ASP A 27 8.29 36.00 -30.35
N THR A 28 8.87 36.80 -29.48
CA THR A 28 9.31 38.17 -29.83
C THR A 28 10.29 38.73 -28.81
N SER A 29 11.46 39.00 -29.29
CA SER A 29 12.55 39.79 -28.73
C SER A 29 12.21 41.26 -28.55
N THR A 30 12.66 41.90 -27.50
CA THR A 30 13.29 43.26 -27.58
C THR A 30 14.15 43.55 -26.34
N THR A 31 15.34 43.97 -26.62
CA THR A 31 16.39 44.52 -25.79
C THR A 31 16.04 45.88 -25.16
N THR A 32 16.56 46.17 -23.98
CA THR A 32 17.43 47.35 -23.74
C THR A 32 17.97 47.44 -22.31
N ASP A 33 19.24 47.67 -22.25
CA ASP A 33 20.20 48.21 -21.30
C ASP A 33 19.76 48.92 -20.01
N GLY A 34 20.66 48.78 -18.98
CA GLY A 34 20.84 49.81 -17.96
C GLY A 34 21.44 49.34 -16.62
N SER A 35 22.74 49.13 -16.58
CA SER A 35 23.79 49.52 -15.59
C SER A 35 23.34 50.08 -14.21
N SER A 36 23.82 49.53 -13.08
CA SER A 36 25.00 49.91 -12.26
C SER A 36 24.92 49.37 -10.83
N ALA A 37 25.91 48.67 -10.47
CA ALA A 37 26.93 48.73 -9.41
C ALA A 37 26.54 48.99 -7.94
N ALA A 38 27.06 48.03 -7.14
CA ALA A 38 27.80 48.16 -5.88
C ALA A 38 27.07 48.34 -4.55
N GLY A 39 27.41 47.44 -3.64
CA GLY A 39 27.27 47.63 -2.19
C GLY A 39 27.21 46.33 -1.45
N GLY A 40 28.39 45.76 -1.09
CA GLY A 40 28.44 44.60 -0.19
C GLY A 40 28.13 45.05 1.25
N ASP A 41 27.36 44.22 1.92
CA ASP A 41 27.43 44.13 3.38
C ASP A 41 27.15 42.67 3.79
N THR A 42 28.20 42.05 4.30
CA THR A 42 28.15 40.79 4.98
C THR A 42 27.46 40.97 6.33
N ALA A 43 26.18 40.75 6.38
CA ALA A 43 25.47 40.56 7.65
C ALA A 43 25.48 39.08 8.02
N ALA A 44 26.20 38.78 9.10
CA ALA A 44 26.12 37.51 9.78
C ALA A 44 24.68 37.25 10.19
N ALA A 45 24.10 36.19 9.64
CA ALA A 45 22.78 35.70 10.07
C ALA A 45 22.92 35.17 11.49
N SER A 46 22.43 35.94 12.46
CA SER A 46 22.12 35.47 13.80
C SER A 46 20.95 34.49 13.66
N THR A 47 21.21 33.21 13.92
CA THR A 47 20.17 32.21 14.15
C THR A 47 19.44 32.53 15.46
N THR A 48 18.48 33.41 15.40
CA THR A 48 17.40 33.46 16.38
C THR A 48 16.39 32.42 15.94
N GLY A 49 16.24 31.33 16.70
CA GLY A 49 15.21 30.33 16.51
C GLY A 49 13.85 31.02 16.41
N GLY A 50 13.34 31.10 15.20
CA GLY A 50 11.96 31.46 14.94
C GLY A 50 11.10 30.29 15.36
N GLY A 51 10.45 30.38 16.52
CA GLY A 51 9.49 29.39 16.95
C GLY A 51 8.39 29.21 15.88
N ARG A 52 7.92 27.99 15.73
CA ARG A 52 6.81 27.60 14.85
C ARG A 52 5.58 28.48 15.13
N THR A 53 5.07 29.17 14.14
CA THR A 53 3.82 29.91 14.27
C THR A 53 2.68 28.91 14.12
N ALA A 54 2.08 28.47 15.23
CA ALA A 54 0.96 27.55 15.19
C ALA A 54 -0.17 28.10 14.30
N GLY A 55 -0.62 27.29 13.33
CA GLY A 55 -1.85 27.55 12.58
C GLY A 55 -3.08 27.54 13.50
N SER A 56 -4.29 27.69 12.92
CA SER A 56 -5.54 27.64 13.70
C SER A 56 -5.61 26.35 14.52
N LYS A 57 -5.95 26.46 15.82
CA LYS A 57 -6.16 25.30 16.71
C LYS A 57 -7.34 24.42 16.28
N ASP A 58 -8.24 24.96 15.47
CA ASP A 58 -9.44 24.27 15.01
C ASP A 58 -9.23 23.49 13.70
N THR A 59 -8.05 23.59 13.09
CA THR A 59 -7.78 22.95 11.80
C THR A 59 -6.49 22.15 11.85
N LEU A 60 -6.57 20.86 11.53
CA LEU A 60 -5.44 19.97 11.32
C LEU A 60 -5.03 20.00 9.84
N VAL A 61 -3.80 20.38 9.54
CA VAL A 61 -3.26 20.44 8.18
C VAL A 61 -2.30 19.28 7.96
N ILE A 62 -2.67 18.36 7.06
CA ILE A 62 -1.88 17.19 6.70
C ILE A 62 -1.37 17.37 5.26
N LEU A 63 -0.06 17.26 5.04
CA LEU A 63 0.51 17.30 3.70
C LEU A 63 0.83 15.90 3.20
N SER A 64 0.11 15.52 2.14
CA SER A 64 0.31 14.26 1.44
C SER A 64 1.39 14.37 0.36
N ALA A 65 2.13 13.28 0.18
CA ALA A 65 3.08 13.13 -0.92
C ALA A 65 2.44 12.66 -2.23
N GLU A 66 1.19 12.19 -2.20
CA GLU A 66 0.42 11.72 -3.35
C GLU A 66 -0.85 12.54 -3.56
N ASN A 67 -1.27 12.66 -4.83
CA ASN A 67 -2.45 13.44 -5.19
C ASN A 67 -3.71 12.59 -5.17
N PHE A 68 -4.77 13.09 -4.52
CA PHE A 68 -6.10 12.48 -4.47
C PHE A 68 -6.81 12.43 -5.84
N LEU A 69 -6.52 13.36 -6.73
CA LEU A 69 -7.08 13.46 -8.10
C LEU A 69 -8.60 13.57 -8.20
N GLY A 70 -9.30 13.84 -7.10
CA GLY A 70 -10.75 14.04 -7.10
C GLY A 70 -11.57 12.76 -7.32
N ASN A 71 -11.02 11.59 -7.07
CA ASN A 71 -11.74 10.33 -7.18
C ASN A 71 -12.41 9.94 -5.85
N TRP A 72 -13.75 10.03 -5.80
CA TRP A 72 -14.56 9.85 -4.61
C TRP A 72 -15.18 8.45 -4.47
N ASP A 73 -15.04 7.57 -5.47
CA ASP A 73 -15.57 6.19 -5.41
C ASP A 73 -14.54 5.22 -4.81
N PRO A 74 -14.73 4.72 -3.56
CA PRO A 74 -13.81 3.79 -2.90
C PRO A 74 -13.55 2.50 -3.68
N THR A 75 -14.42 2.14 -4.62
CA THR A 75 -14.29 0.90 -5.42
C THR A 75 -13.52 1.08 -6.72
N SER A 76 -13.15 2.31 -7.07
CA SER A 76 -12.55 2.65 -8.36
C SER A 76 -11.04 2.93 -8.31
N HIS A 77 -10.40 2.74 -7.16
CA HIS A 77 -8.98 3.00 -6.96
C HIS A 77 -8.34 2.05 -5.93
N THR A 78 -7.01 2.03 -5.92
CA THR A 78 -6.20 1.31 -4.92
C THR A 78 -4.95 2.13 -4.53
N THR A 79 -4.96 3.45 -4.75
CA THR A 79 -3.82 4.33 -4.45
C THR A 79 -3.89 4.83 -3.02
N LEU A 80 -2.73 5.07 -2.40
CA LEU A 80 -2.65 5.46 -0.99
C LEU A 80 -3.36 6.77 -0.69
N ALA A 81 -3.25 7.79 -1.58
CA ALA A 81 -3.89 9.08 -1.35
C ALA A 81 -5.42 8.99 -1.22
N GLN A 82 -6.06 8.12 -2.02
CA GLN A 82 -7.50 7.88 -1.91
C GLN A 82 -7.84 7.06 -0.66
N LEU A 83 -7.08 6.00 -0.37
CA LEU A 83 -7.26 5.20 0.84
C LEU A 83 -7.14 6.05 2.12
N HIS A 84 -6.16 6.97 2.19
CA HIS A 84 -6.01 7.89 3.32
C HIS A 84 -7.18 8.87 3.42
N ALA A 85 -7.63 9.42 2.26
CA ALA A 85 -8.73 10.37 2.22
C ALA A 85 -10.06 9.76 2.68
N GLU A 86 -10.37 8.52 2.24
CA GLU A 86 -11.59 7.83 2.64
C GLU A 86 -11.55 7.35 4.10
N TRP A 87 -10.34 7.00 4.62
CA TRP A 87 -10.17 6.58 6.00
C TRP A 87 -10.67 7.62 7.02
N ILE A 88 -10.64 8.90 6.65
CA ILE A 88 -11.13 10.02 7.47
C ILE A 88 -12.66 10.03 7.57
N CYS A 89 -13.37 9.55 6.52
CA CYS A 89 -14.83 9.70 6.38
C CYS A 89 -15.63 8.43 6.67
N PHE A 90 -15.04 7.24 6.49
CA PHE A 90 -15.77 5.98 6.56
C PHE A 90 -15.39 5.14 7.77
N ASN A 91 -16.39 4.45 8.33
CA ASN A 91 -16.19 3.35 9.24
C ASN A 91 -16.20 2.00 8.48
N ARG A 92 -15.76 0.94 9.17
CA ARG A 92 -15.73 -0.44 8.72
C ARG A 92 -16.75 -1.26 9.51
N LEU A 93 -16.93 -2.51 9.13
CA LEU A 93 -17.82 -3.40 9.87
C LEU A 93 -17.19 -3.84 11.19
N ILE A 94 -15.91 -4.15 11.16
CA ILE A 94 -15.15 -4.65 12.32
C ILE A 94 -13.88 -3.81 12.44
N HIS A 95 -13.55 -3.40 13.64
CA HIS A 95 -12.27 -2.76 13.92
C HIS A 95 -11.23 -3.81 14.32
N MET A 96 -10.02 -3.72 13.74
CA MET A 96 -8.86 -4.49 14.16
C MET A 96 -7.82 -3.51 14.75
N ASP A 97 -7.48 -3.69 16.00
CA ASP A 97 -6.34 -2.98 16.59
C ASP A 97 -5.05 -3.43 15.90
N THR A 98 -4.32 -2.51 15.29
CA THR A 98 -3.17 -2.85 14.45
C THR A 98 -1.93 -3.27 15.23
N ASP A 99 -1.86 -2.99 16.52
CA ASP A 99 -0.72 -3.35 17.38
C ASP A 99 -0.91 -4.72 18.01
N THR A 100 -2.16 -5.02 18.46
CA THR A 100 -2.50 -6.29 19.12
C THR A 100 -3.16 -7.30 18.20
N GLN A 101 -3.68 -6.86 17.05
CA GLN A 101 -4.49 -7.61 16.10
C GLN A 101 -5.81 -8.14 16.72
N GLU A 102 -6.24 -7.56 17.84
CA GLU A 102 -7.51 -7.88 18.48
C GLU A 102 -8.68 -7.24 17.71
N LEU A 103 -9.75 -8.02 17.55
CA LEU A 103 -10.97 -7.58 16.89
C LEU A 103 -11.93 -6.95 17.87
N SER A 104 -12.56 -5.85 17.49
CA SER A 104 -13.58 -5.17 18.27
C SER A 104 -14.75 -4.68 17.41
N PRO A 105 -15.95 -4.50 17.99
CA PRO A 105 -17.12 -4.00 17.27
C PRO A 105 -16.93 -2.59 16.72
N GLU A 106 -17.32 -2.39 15.44
CA GLU A 106 -17.45 -1.07 14.81
C GLU A 106 -18.90 -0.91 14.30
N LEU A 107 -19.18 -0.96 13.00
CA LEU A 107 -20.56 -0.97 12.50
C LEU A 107 -21.27 -2.32 12.68
N ALA A 108 -20.52 -3.43 12.78
CA ALA A 108 -21.06 -4.70 13.29
C ALA A 108 -20.83 -4.75 14.82
N THR A 109 -21.86 -5.08 15.56
CA THR A 109 -21.83 -5.20 17.03
C THR A 109 -21.43 -6.60 17.50
N SER A 110 -21.64 -7.61 16.65
CA SER A 110 -21.19 -8.98 16.84
C SER A 110 -21.19 -9.74 15.52
N TRP A 111 -20.43 -10.83 15.48
CA TRP A 111 -20.33 -11.72 14.33
C TRP A 111 -20.10 -13.15 14.78
N GLU A 112 -20.68 -14.11 14.03
CA GLU A 112 -20.50 -15.54 14.26
C GLU A 112 -20.68 -16.34 12.97
N TYR A 113 -19.94 -17.42 12.81
CA TYR A 113 -20.23 -18.40 11.76
C TYR A 113 -21.44 -19.23 12.16
N ILE A 114 -22.52 -19.15 11.37
CA ILE A 114 -23.77 -19.92 11.56
C ILE A 114 -23.72 -21.29 10.88
N ASP A 115 -22.79 -21.47 9.97
CA ASP A 115 -22.38 -22.74 9.34
C ASP A 115 -20.90 -22.60 8.88
N ASP A 116 -20.36 -23.62 8.22
CA ASP A 116 -18.94 -23.67 7.81
C ASP A 116 -18.54 -22.59 6.79
N ALA A 117 -19.47 -21.86 6.19
CA ALA A 117 -19.19 -20.89 5.12
C ALA A 117 -19.89 -19.54 5.27
N THR A 118 -20.86 -19.44 6.21
CA THR A 118 -21.71 -18.26 6.35
C THR A 118 -21.42 -17.51 7.65
N LEU A 119 -20.90 -16.30 7.54
CA LEU A 119 -20.69 -15.37 8.64
C LEU A 119 -21.94 -14.50 8.81
N GLN A 120 -22.61 -14.58 9.95
CA GLN A 120 -23.70 -13.68 10.31
C GLN A 120 -23.15 -12.47 11.08
N LEU A 121 -23.58 -11.26 10.69
CA LEU A 121 -23.25 -10.01 11.36
C LEU A 121 -24.52 -9.40 11.95
N LYS A 122 -24.43 -8.90 13.19
CA LYS A 122 -25.42 -8.01 13.81
C LYS A 122 -24.92 -6.58 13.69
N LEU A 123 -25.70 -5.71 13.12
CA LEU A 123 -25.32 -4.33 12.82
C LEU A 123 -25.69 -3.37 13.95
N ARG A 124 -25.03 -2.24 14.01
CA ARG A 124 -25.30 -1.16 14.95
C ARG A 124 -26.53 -0.38 14.52
N GLU A 125 -27.46 -0.20 15.43
CA GLU A 125 -28.67 0.59 15.22
C GLU A 125 -28.42 2.09 15.47
N GLY A 126 -29.15 2.95 14.74
CA GLY A 126 -29.15 4.41 14.94
C GLY A 126 -27.93 5.14 14.39
N VAL A 127 -27.10 4.48 13.59
CA VAL A 127 -26.00 5.11 12.84
C VAL A 127 -26.55 5.92 11.68
N LYS A 128 -25.97 7.09 11.43
CA LYS A 128 -26.30 7.97 10.29
C LYS A 128 -25.10 8.09 9.36
N PHE A 129 -25.39 8.15 8.06
CA PHE A 129 -24.45 8.70 7.08
C PHE A 129 -24.34 10.22 7.20
N GLN A 130 -23.30 10.78 6.63
CA GLN A 130 -23.02 12.23 6.70
C GLN A 130 -24.07 13.10 5.98
N ASP A 131 -24.87 12.53 5.09
CA ASP A 131 -26.03 13.18 4.45
C ASP A 131 -27.30 13.11 5.30
N GLY A 132 -27.28 12.41 6.44
CA GLY A 132 -28.39 12.23 7.37
C GLY A 132 -29.24 10.99 7.14
N SER A 133 -28.99 10.19 6.09
CA SER A 133 -29.66 8.92 5.86
C SER A 133 -29.29 7.88 6.94
N ASP A 134 -30.16 6.90 7.16
CA ASP A 134 -29.92 5.82 8.13
C ASP A 134 -29.04 4.73 7.51
N PHE A 135 -28.13 4.17 8.31
CA PHE A 135 -27.35 2.98 7.97
C PHE A 135 -28.13 1.72 8.33
N ASP A 136 -28.18 0.75 7.40
CA ASP A 136 -28.79 -0.55 7.63
C ASP A 136 -28.14 -1.71 6.82
N ALA A 137 -28.80 -2.85 6.79
CA ALA A 137 -28.31 -4.07 6.16
C ALA A 137 -28.18 -3.99 4.62
N GLU A 138 -28.99 -3.15 3.97
CA GLU A 138 -28.89 -2.96 2.51
C GLU A 138 -27.60 -2.23 2.12
N ASP A 139 -27.10 -1.33 2.97
CA ASP A 139 -25.83 -0.64 2.77
C ASP A 139 -24.65 -1.62 2.83
N VAL A 140 -24.65 -2.52 3.82
CA VAL A 140 -23.63 -3.57 3.94
C VAL A 140 -23.65 -4.48 2.72
N LYS A 141 -24.84 -4.89 2.27
CA LYS A 141 -24.99 -5.71 1.08
C LYS A 141 -24.46 -5.00 -0.16
N ALA A 142 -24.91 -3.79 -0.41
CA ALA A 142 -24.49 -3.00 -1.57
C ALA A 142 -22.97 -2.79 -1.57
N THR A 143 -22.38 -2.46 -0.41
CA THR A 143 -20.94 -2.24 -0.22
C THR A 143 -20.14 -3.49 -0.58
N LEU A 144 -20.40 -4.62 0.09
CA LEU A 144 -19.57 -5.82 -0.07
C LEU A 144 -19.71 -6.43 -1.46
N GLU A 145 -20.93 -6.46 -2.02
CA GLU A 145 -21.17 -6.94 -3.38
C GLU A 145 -20.52 -6.02 -4.43
N LYS A 146 -20.50 -4.69 -4.22
CA LYS A 146 -19.82 -3.72 -5.10
C LYS A 146 -18.29 -3.89 -5.04
N HIS A 147 -17.70 -3.89 -3.85
CA HIS A 147 -16.24 -4.01 -3.67
C HIS A 147 -15.67 -5.30 -4.26
N SER A 148 -16.40 -6.42 -4.17
CA SER A 148 -15.99 -7.72 -4.70
C SER A 148 -16.41 -7.98 -6.14
N SER A 149 -17.15 -7.05 -6.78
CA SER A 149 -17.64 -7.22 -8.15
C SER A 149 -16.52 -7.06 -9.18
N LYS A 150 -16.68 -7.70 -10.35
CA LYS A 150 -15.73 -7.61 -11.48
C LYS A 150 -15.65 -6.22 -12.11
N ASP A 151 -16.60 -5.34 -11.79
CA ASP A 151 -16.65 -3.96 -12.28
C ASP A 151 -15.90 -2.98 -11.38
N SER A 152 -15.40 -3.45 -10.22
CA SER A 152 -14.61 -2.69 -9.27
C SER A 152 -13.12 -2.98 -9.41
N VAL A 153 -12.29 -1.95 -9.21
CA VAL A 153 -10.83 -2.11 -9.14
C VAL A 153 -10.45 -2.91 -7.87
N THR A 154 -11.19 -2.70 -6.78
CA THR A 154 -11.00 -3.39 -5.50
C THR A 154 -11.32 -4.90 -5.55
N THR A 155 -11.91 -5.40 -6.66
CA THR A 155 -12.08 -6.85 -6.87
C THR A 155 -10.77 -7.62 -6.78
N ALA A 156 -9.63 -6.95 -7.03
CA ALA A 156 -8.30 -7.55 -6.91
C ALA A 156 -7.94 -7.98 -5.47
N TRP A 157 -8.64 -7.47 -4.47
CA TRP A 157 -8.44 -7.84 -3.06
C TRP A 157 -9.15 -9.15 -2.69
N TRP A 158 -10.15 -9.54 -3.46
CA TRP A 158 -11.01 -10.68 -3.18
C TRP A 158 -10.63 -11.91 -4.02
N SER A 159 -10.57 -13.08 -3.41
CA SER A 159 -10.37 -14.33 -4.15
C SER A 159 -11.54 -14.61 -5.10
N GLN A 160 -12.74 -14.15 -4.74
CA GLN A 160 -13.95 -14.21 -5.53
C GLN A 160 -15.03 -13.27 -4.95
N PRO A 161 -16.15 -13.02 -5.69
CA PRO A 161 -17.23 -12.18 -5.21
C PRO A 161 -17.86 -12.67 -3.90
N VAL A 162 -18.31 -11.72 -3.11
CA VAL A 162 -19.07 -11.94 -1.87
C VAL A 162 -20.57 -11.90 -2.19
N LYS A 163 -21.36 -12.72 -1.48
CA LYS A 163 -22.82 -12.70 -1.47
C LYS A 163 -23.31 -12.33 -0.09
N VAL A 164 -24.24 -11.38 -0.05
CA VAL A 164 -24.86 -10.92 1.18
C VAL A 164 -26.37 -11.16 1.12
N GLU A 165 -26.89 -11.86 2.12
CA GLU A 165 -28.31 -12.05 2.35
C GLU A 165 -28.75 -11.17 3.51
N VAL A 166 -29.71 -10.28 3.25
CA VAL A 166 -30.35 -9.46 4.29
C VAL A 166 -31.38 -10.31 5.01
N VAL A 167 -31.15 -10.57 6.30
CA VAL A 167 -32.05 -11.37 7.16
C VAL A 167 -33.15 -10.48 7.75
N ASP A 168 -32.73 -9.32 8.26
CA ASP A 168 -33.58 -8.23 8.74
C ASP A 168 -32.83 -6.89 8.62
N GLN A 169 -33.44 -5.79 9.06
CA GLN A 169 -32.88 -4.44 8.91
C GLN A 169 -31.45 -4.30 9.48
N TYR A 170 -31.07 -5.08 10.50
CA TYR A 170 -29.78 -4.99 11.18
C TYR A 170 -29.09 -6.36 11.29
N THR A 171 -29.41 -7.30 10.40
CA THR A 171 -28.76 -8.61 10.36
C THR A 171 -28.49 -9.03 8.93
N VAL A 172 -27.24 -9.37 8.64
CA VAL A 172 -26.82 -9.90 7.34
C VAL A 172 -26.07 -11.22 7.50
N ASN A 173 -26.23 -12.10 6.49
CA ASN A 173 -25.41 -13.28 6.30
C ASN A 173 -24.45 -13.02 5.14
N VAL A 174 -23.15 -13.20 5.37
CA VAL A 174 -22.08 -12.93 4.40
C VAL A 174 -21.36 -14.24 4.07
N ARG A 175 -21.16 -14.54 2.80
CA ARG A 175 -20.43 -15.72 2.33
C ARG A 175 -19.77 -15.46 0.98
N MET A 176 -18.81 -16.29 0.62
CA MET A 176 -18.23 -16.29 -0.72
C MET A 176 -19.24 -16.82 -1.76
N GLU A 177 -19.14 -16.39 -3.02
CA GLU A 177 -20.09 -16.76 -4.08
C GLU A 177 -20.11 -18.27 -4.35
N ASP A 178 -18.97 -18.96 -4.26
CA ASP A 178 -18.88 -20.41 -4.45
C ASP A 178 -19.39 -21.23 -3.25
N GLY A 179 -19.71 -20.54 -2.14
CA GLY A 179 -20.23 -21.17 -0.91
C GLY A 179 -19.20 -21.95 -0.11
N LYS A 180 -17.91 -21.76 -0.37
CA LYS A 180 -16.84 -22.37 0.42
C LYS A 180 -16.48 -21.50 1.63
N PRO A 181 -15.92 -22.10 2.70
CA PRO A 181 -15.31 -21.36 3.79
C PRO A 181 -14.20 -20.42 3.27
N TYR A 182 -14.11 -19.23 3.87
CA TYR A 182 -13.00 -18.32 3.65
C TYR A 182 -12.60 -17.65 4.97
N ALA A 183 -11.49 -18.08 5.51
CA ALA A 183 -11.02 -17.63 6.83
C ALA A 183 -10.61 -16.16 6.85
N GLY A 184 -10.13 -15.61 5.72
CA GLY A 184 -9.79 -14.20 5.58
C GLY A 184 -10.98 -13.24 5.60
N LEU A 185 -12.23 -13.74 5.54
CA LEU A 185 -13.42 -12.89 5.42
C LEU A 185 -13.51 -11.85 6.55
N ILE A 186 -13.29 -12.22 7.80
CA ILE A 186 -13.37 -11.30 8.95
C ILE A 186 -12.33 -10.17 8.81
N ASN A 187 -11.09 -10.51 8.46
CA ASN A 187 -10.03 -9.50 8.27
C ASN A 187 -10.34 -8.56 7.09
N MET A 188 -10.99 -9.07 6.03
CA MET A 188 -11.47 -8.24 4.92
C MET A 188 -12.52 -7.21 5.38
N LEU A 189 -13.40 -7.58 6.32
CA LEU A 189 -14.42 -6.68 6.87
C LEU A 189 -13.82 -5.56 7.75
N CYS A 190 -12.56 -5.68 8.14
CA CYS A 190 -11.82 -4.65 8.87
C CYS A 190 -11.24 -3.54 7.97
N MET A 191 -11.25 -3.73 6.65
CA MET A 191 -10.63 -2.75 5.73
C MET A 191 -11.62 -2.10 4.76
N VAL A 192 -12.77 -2.74 4.49
CA VAL A 192 -13.73 -2.25 3.51
C VAL A 192 -14.53 -1.07 4.08
N PRO A 193 -14.46 0.14 3.47
CA PRO A 193 -15.27 1.30 3.87
C PRO A 193 -16.74 1.04 3.55
N VAL A 194 -17.62 1.22 4.54
CA VAL A 194 -19.06 0.99 4.34
C VAL A 194 -19.71 2.20 3.67
N MET A 195 -20.31 1.98 2.51
CA MET A 195 -20.91 2.99 1.64
C MET A 195 -22.44 2.92 1.71
N SER A 196 -23.11 4.04 1.44
CA SER A 196 -24.56 4.07 1.29
C SER A 196 -25.01 3.33 0.01
N ALA A 197 -26.03 2.48 0.13
CA ALA A 197 -26.65 1.79 -1.01
C ALA A 197 -27.22 2.78 -2.04
N ASP A 198 -27.78 3.89 -1.58
CA ASP A 198 -28.31 4.96 -2.42
C ASP A 198 -27.20 5.65 -3.25
N ASP A 199 -25.99 5.82 -2.68
CA ASP A 199 -24.87 6.41 -3.40
C ASP A 199 -24.29 5.41 -4.40
N ILE A 200 -24.20 4.13 -4.04
CA ILE A 200 -23.80 3.06 -4.96
C ILE A 200 -24.74 2.96 -6.17
N ALA A 201 -26.03 3.18 -5.96
CA ALA A 201 -27.03 3.14 -7.01
C ALA A 201 -27.00 4.37 -7.95
N ASP A 202 -26.38 5.48 -7.51
CA ASP A 202 -26.31 6.73 -8.27
C ASP A 202 -24.86 7.20 -8.47
N PRO A 203 -24.25 6.95 -9.65
CA PRO A 203 -22.87 7.37 -9.93
C PRO A 203 -22.63 8.88 -9.78
N ALA A 204 -23.67 9.72 -9.89
CA ALA A 204 -23.52 11.16 -9.68
C ALA A 204 -23.30 11.49 -8.21
N LYS A 205 -23.95 10.78 -7.29
CA LYS A 205 -23.72 10.90 -5.85
C LYS A 205 -22.32 10.41 -5.48
N LEU A 206 -21.90 9.22 -5.95
CA LEU A 206 -20.56 8.69 -5.75
C LEU A 206 -19.44 9.64 -6.20
N SER A 207 -19.71 10.48 -7.21
CA SER A 207 -18.73 11.43 -7.75
C SER A 207 -18.76 12.79 -7.05
N ALA A 208 -19.72 13.04 -6.16
CA ALA A 208 -19.93 14.35 -5.55
C ALA A 208 -19.07 14.59 -4.28
N GLY A 209 -18.71 13.52 -3.57
CA GLY A 209 -17.97 13.56 -2.31
C GLY A 209 -18.11 12.23 -1.56
N PHE A 210 -17.35 12.06 -0.50
CA PHE A 210 -17.54 10.93 0.41
C PHE A 210 -18.79 11.13 1.27
N ASN A 211 -19.57 10.08 1.43
CA ASN A 211 -20.73 9.99 2.32
C ASN A 211 -20.60 8.72 3.17
N GLY A 212 -19.79 8.81 4.21
CA GLY A 212 -19.55 7.72 5.16
C GLY A 212 -20.30 7.91 6.47
N THR A 213 -19.97 7.09 7.46
CA THR A 213 -20.51 7.14 8.82
C THR A 213 -19.48 7.63 9.85
N GLY A 214 -18.25 7.94 9.39
CA GLY A 214 -17.12 8.36 10.22
C GLY A 214 -17.23 9.79 10.71
N ALA A 215 -16.22 10.21 11.49
CA ALA A 215 -16.25 11.45 12.26
C ALA A 215 -16.18 12.75 11.44
N TYR A 216 -15.78 12.69 10.18
CA TYR A 216 -15.63 13.86 9.32
C TYR A 216 -16.37 13.71 8.00
N LYS A 217 -16.93 14.85 7.52
CA LYS A 217 -17.54 14.99 6.20
C LYS A 217 -16.55 15.64 5.24
N SER A 218 -16.48 15.16 3.99
CA SER A 218 -15.77 15.85 2.92
C SER A 218 -16.61 17.01 2.40
N ASP A 219 -16.15 18.25 2.59
CA ASP A 219 -16.90 19.45 2.17
C ASP A 219 -16.63 19.81 0.72
N LYS A 220 -15.36 19.72 0.28
CA LYS A 220 -14.92 20.04 -1.09
C LYS A 220 -13.51 19.54 -1.38
N TYR A 221 -13.19 19.44 -2.66
CA TYR A 221 -11.83 19.30 -3.19
C TYR A 221 -11.50 20.50 -4.07
N GLU A 222 -10.47 21.24 -3.72
CA GLU A 222 -10.07 22.45 -4.44
C GLU A 222 -8.57 22.72 -4.25
N ASN A 223 -7.86 23.04 -5.33
CA ASN A 223 -6.41 23.30 -5.31
C ASN A 223 -5.61 22.17 -4.63
N ASP A 224 -5.85 20.94 -5.06
CA ASP A 224 -5.21 19.74 -4.55
C ASP A 224 -5.38 19.53 -3.03
N THR A 225 -6.47 20.07 -2.45
CA THR A 225 -6.79 19.97 -1.03
C THR A 225 -8.21 19.47 -0.84
N ILE A 226 -8.37 18.43 -0.03
CA ILE A 226 -9.67 18.03 0.49
C ILE A 226 -9.88 18.75 1.81
N TYR A 227 -11.04 19.38 1.94
CA TYR A 227 -11.48 20.06 3.17
C TYR A 227 -12.53 19.19 3.86
N TYR A 228 -12.33 18.95 5.14
CA TYR A 228 -13.26 18.19 5.96
C TYR A 228 -13.74 19.03 7.15
N SER A 229 -14.99 18.82 7.53
CA SER A 229 -15.59 19.33 8.77
C SER A 229 -16.10 18.19 9.65
N ALA A 230 -16.14 18.43 10.96
CA ALA A 230 -16.69 17.48 11.92
C ALA A 230 -18.13 17.08 11.56
N PHE A 231 -18.45 15.81 11.74
CA PHE A 231 -19.80 15.28 11.65
C PHE A 231 -20.40 15.20 13.06
N ASP A 232 -21.24 16.16 13.42
CA ASP A 232 -21.78 16.30 14.78
C ASP A 232 -22.67 15.12 15.21
N ASP A 233 -23.36 14.47 14.25
CA ASP A 233 -24.21 13.31 14.48
C ASP A 233 -23.46 11.98 14.37
N CYS A 234 -22.12 11.99 14.38
CA CYS A 234 -21.32 10.78 14.36
C CYS A 234 -21.63 9.90 15.58
N TRP A 235 -21.94 8.64 15.32
CA TRP A 235 -22.29 7.65 16.36
C TRP A 235 -21.16 7.43 17.39
N GLU A 236 -19.92 7.64 16.99
CA GLU A 236 -18.76 7.57 17.87
C GLU A 236 -18.52 8.87 18.68
N GLY A 237 -19.33 9.90 18.49
CA GLY A 237 -19.15 11.24 19.02
C GLY A 237 -18.27 12.14 18.13
N ALA A 238 -18.33 13.42 18.37
CA ALA A 238 -17.63 14.44 17.59
C ALA A 238 -16.09 14.31 17.70
N PRO A 239 -15.36 14.58 16.62
CA PRO A 239 -13.89 14.59 16.64
C PRO A 239 -13.38 15.77 17.48
N LYS A 240 -12.15 15.64 17.99
CA LYS A 240 -11.55 16.65 18.87
C LYS A 240 -11.09 17.91 18.15
N THR A 241 -10.69 17.79 16.88
CA THR A 241 -10.32 18.93 16.03
C THR A 241 -11.40 19.11 14.95
N PRO A 242 -12.10 20.26 14.87
CA PRO A 242 -13.29 20.40 14.03
C PRO A 242 -13.05 20.31 12.53
N TYR A 243 -11.86 20.67 12.05
CA TYR A 243 -11.56 20.74 10.63
C TYR A 243 -10.27 20.01 10.30
N VAL A 244 -10.25 19.33 9.13
CA VAL A 244 -9.04 18.73 8.56
C VAL A 244 -8.85 19.23 7.13
N GLN A 245 -7.60 19.53 6.77
CA GLN A 245 -7.17 19.79 5.41
C GLN A 245 -6.16 18.71 5.02
N TYR A 246 -6.49 17.91 4.02
CA TYR A 246 -5.59 16.91 3.44
C TYR A 246 -5.12 17.43 2.09
N LYS A 247 -3.87 17.89 2.02
CA LYS A 247 -3.33 18.65 0.89
C LYS A 247 -2.16 17.94 0.24
N TYR A 248 -2.20 17.81 -1.08
CA TYR A 248 -1.08 17.31 -1.87
C TYR A 248 0.05 18.34 -2.00
N VAL A 249 1.27 17.91 -1.69
CA VAL A 249 2.52 18.66 -1.91
C VAL A 249 3.61 17.66 -2.30
N ALA A 250 3.97 17.59 -3.57
CA ALA A 250 4.89 16.59 -4.10
C ALA A 250 6.31 16.67 -3.52
N ASP A 251 6.85 17.89 -3.40
CA ASP A 251 8.24 18.13 -2.98
C ASP A 251 8.42 17.94 -1.47
N SER A 252 9.31 17.01 -1.07
CA SER A 252 9.56 16.67 0.33
C SER A 252 10.18 17.82 1.13
N SER A 253 11.01 18.65 0.49
CA SER A 253 11.62 19.81 1.14
C SER A 253 10.60 20.89 1.43
N THR A 254 9.61 21.07 0.54
CA THR A 254 8.48 21.97 0.74
C THR A 254 7.60 21.49 1.91
N ARG A 255 7.30 20.17 1.99
CA ARG A 255 6.57 19.62 3.14
C ARG A 255 7.33 19.84 4.44
N LEU A 256 8.64 19.55 4.45
CA LEU A 256 9.50 19.78 5.62
C LEU A 256 9.48 21.25 6.07
N ALA A 257 9.64 22.20 5.15
CA ALA A 257 9.61 23.62 5.46
C ALA A 257 8.25 24.06 6.04
N ALA A 258 7.14 23.56 5.47
CA ALA A 258 5.79 23.86 5.96
C ALA A 258 5.56 23.34 7.38
N LEU A 259 6.08 22.16 7.73
CA LEU A 259 6.03 21.65 9.10
C LEU A 259 6.85 22.51 10.06
N GLN A 260 8.07 22.88 9.69
CA GLN A 260 8.95 23.72 10.52
C GLN A 260 8.39 25.12 10.78
N THR A 261 7.65 25.70 9.82
CA THR A 261 7.02 27.02 9.96
C THR A 261 5.66 26.98 10.66
N GLY A 262 5.06 25.79 10.81
CA GLY A 262 3.72 25.61 11.36
C GLY A 262 2.58 25.83 10.36
N GLU A 263 2.90 25.91 9.07
CA GLU A 263 1.89 25.90 8.00
C GLU A 263 1.26 24.50 7.83
N ALA A 264 2.01 23.46 8.17
CA ALA A 264 1.52 22.09 8.26
C ALA A 264 1.65 21.56 9.70
N ASP A 265 0.78 20.64 10.06
CA ASP A 265 0.77 19.95 11.34
C ASP A 265 1.35 18.55 11.26
N ILE A 266 1.10 17.86 10.13
CA ILE A 266 1.58 16.52 9.83
C ILE A 266 2.06 16.51 8.39
N ILE A 267 3.20 15.87 8.14
CA ILE A 267 3.71 15.61 6.80
C ILE A 267 3.99 14.12 6.61
N GLU A 268 3.59 13.58 5.46
CA GLU A 268 3.84 12.20 5.06
C GLU A 268 5.18 12.07 4.32
N ARG A 269 5.72 10.84 4.29
CA ARG A 269 6.91 10.46 3.50
C ARG A 269 8.08 11.42 3.71
N VAL A 270 8.50 11.56 4.98
CA VAL A 270 9.75 12.22 5.33
C VAL A 270 10.90 11.37 4.81
N GLU A 271 11.82 12.00 4.08
CA GLU A 271 13.03 11.32 3.63
C GLU A 271 13.95 11.02 4.81
N SER A 272 14.64 9.88 4.79
CA SER A 272 15.53 9.47 5.90
C SER A 272 16.59 10.54 6.25
N GLU A 273 17.10 11.25 5.23
CA GLU A 273 18.05 12.35 5.39
C GLU A 273 17.47 13.59 6.11
N GLN A 274 16.14 13.73 6.11
CA GLN A 274 15.44 14.85 6.76
C GLN A 274 15.08 14.56 8.22
N VAL A 275 15.14 13.31 8.64
CA VAL A 275 14.73 12.90 10.00
C VAL A 275 15.52 13.65 11.07
N SER A 276 16.84 13.69 10.94
CA SER A 276 17.70 14.40 11.90
C SER A 276 17.39 15.89 12.01
N VAL A 277 16.87 16.51 10.95
CA VAL A 277 16.44 17.92 10.96
C VAL A 277 15.21 18.10 11.84
N LEU A 278 14.26 17.17 11.78
CA LEU A 278 13.04 17.18 12.59
C LEU A 278 13.33 16.84 14.05
N GLU A 279 14.16 15.81 14.31
CA GLU A 279 14.52 15.38 15.67
C GLU A 279 15.29 16.46 16.45
N ASN A 280 16.08 17.27 15.75
CA ASN A 280 16.81 18.40 16.34
C ASN A 280 15.97 19.67 16.52
N ASN A 281 14.73 19.68 16.04
CA ASN A 281 13.82 20.81 16.18
C ASN A 281 12.84 20.52 17.35
N PRO A 282 12.85 21.30 18.45
CA PRO A 282 11.97 21.06 19.61
C PRO A 282 10.47 21.22 19.29
N ASP A 283 10.13 21.84 18.17
CA ASP A 283 8.76 22.07 17.74
C ASP A 283 8.21 20.95 16.82
N THR A 284 8.99 19.91 16.59
CA THR A 284 8.60 18.76 15.73
C THR A 284 8.95 17.42 16.37
N GLU A 285 8.18 16.40 16.00
CA GLU A 285 8.40 15.00 16.38
C GLU A 285 8.45 14.15 15.11
N VAL A 286 9.17 13.04 15.14
CA VAL A 286 9.17 12.02 14.09
C VAL A 286 8.42 10.80 14.58
N ILE A 287 7.44 10.35 13.79
CA ILE A 287 6.71 9.11 14.04
C ILE A 287 7.05 8.14 12.92
N THR A 288 7.49 6.95 13.28
CA THR A 288 7.77 5.87 12.34
C THR A 288 6.80 4.72 12.53
N GLN A 289 6.39 4.10 11.44
CA GLN A 289 5.49 2.95 11.45
C GLN A 289 5.97 1.91 10.44
N LEU A 290 6.23 0.70 10.90
CA LEU A 290 6.46 -0.43 10.00
C LEU A 290 5.16 -0.72 9.24
N THR A 291 5.26 -0.94 7.92
CA THR A 291 4.08 -1.04 7.06
C THR A 291 3.80 -2.47 6.62
N THR A 292 2.64 -2.71 6.05
CA THR A 292 2.30 -3.97 5.38
C THR A 292 3.10 -4.16 4.08
N GLU A 293 3.84 -3.13 3.60
CA GLU A 293 4.63 -3.22 2.39
C GLU A 293 5.88 -4.05 2.60
N LEU A 294 5.98 -5.15 1.87
CA LEU A 294 7.17 -5.97 1.74
C LEU A 294 7.77 -5.77 0.35
N LYS A 295 9.04 -5.40 0.29
CA LYS A 295 9.81 -5.25 -0.96
C LYS A 295 10.37 -6.59 -1.40
N HIS A 296 10.27 -6.86 -2.69
CA HIS A 296 10.68 -8.12 -3.31
C HIS A 296 11.54 -7.88 -4.55
N LEU A 297 12.42 -8.81 -4.85
CA LEU A 297 13.00 -9.02 -6.16
C LEU A 297 12.29 -10.22 -6.81
N PHE A 298 11.41 -9.95 -7.77
CA PHE A 298 10.64 -10.97 -8.48
C PHE A 298 11.42 -11.54 -9.66
N PHE A 299 11.26 -12.84 -9.89
CA PHE A 299 11.81 -13.55 -11.03
C PHE A 299 10.77 -13.66 -12.16
N LYS A 300 11.19 -13.42 -13.40
CA LYS A 300 10.35 -13.65 -14.58
C LYS A 300 10.61 -15.07 -15.10
N PHE A 301 9.81 -16.04 -14.66
CA PHE A 301 10.00 -17.47 -14.98
C PHE A 301 9.97 -17.80 -16.47
N GLU A 302 9.36 -16.94 -17.28
CA GLU A 302 9.34 -17.08 -18.74
C GLU A 302 10.69 -16.74 -19.41
N VAL A 303 11.65 -16.19 -18.62
CA VAL A 303 12.97 -15.76 -19.11
C VAL A 303 14.07 -16.57 -18.43
N GLU A 304 14.85 -17.33 -19.22
CA GLU A 304 15.99 -18.05 -18.69
C GLU A 304 17.04 -17.09 -18.07
N PRO A 305 17.69 -17.48 -16.96
CA PRO A 305 17.64 -18.79 -16.28
C PRO A 305 16.68 -18.84 -15.08
N MET A 306 15.63 -18.01 -15.02
CA MET A 306 14.76 -17.91 -13.84
C MET A 306 13.86 -19.14 -13.61
N ASN A 307 13.76 -20.05 -14.56
CA ASN A 307 13.19 -21.38 -14.38
C ASN A 307 14.07 -22.34 -13.53
N GLU A 308 15.36 -22.04 -13.37
CA GLU A 308 16.32 -22.87 -12.63
C GLU A 308 16.27 -22.53 -11.13
N GLU A 309 15.72 -23.45 -10.31
CA GLU A 309 15.53 -23.25 -8.86
C GLU A 309 16.84 -22.91 -8.13
N LEU A 310 17.93 -23.66 -8.41
CA LEU A 310 19.22 -23.44 -7.76
C LEU A 310 19.82 -22.06 -8.09
N VAL A 311 19.54 -21.54 -9.30
CA VAL A 311 19.97 -20.19 -9.67
C VAL A 311 19.20 -19.13 -8.88
N ARG A 312 17.88 -19.30 -8.71
CA ARG A 312 17.06 -18.39 -7.90
C ARG A 312 17.50 -18.41 -6.43
N LYS A 313 17.72 -19.59 -5.87
CA LYS A 313 18.26 -19.75 -4.50
C LYS A 313 19.63 -19.10 -4.35
N ALA A 314 20.53 -19.27 -5.32
CA ALA A 314 21.84 -18.61 -5.32
C ALA A 314 21.70 -17.08 -5.29
N ILE A 315 20.78 -16.51 -6.08
CA ILE A 315 20.48 -15.08 -6.06
C ILE A 315 20.01 -14.63 -4.67
N SER A 316 19.13 -15.41 -4.03
CA SER A 316 18.61 -15.08 -2.70
C SER A 316 19.71 -15.06 -1.62
N TYR A 317 20.64 -16.02 -1.63
CA TYR A 317 21.78 -16.07 -0.71
C TYR A 317 22.84 -15.00 -1.00
N ALA A 318 22.88 -14.46 -2.22
CA ALA A 318 23.87 -13.45 -2.60
C ALA A 318 23.50 -12.04 -2.14
N ILE A 319 22.26 -11.77 -1.74
CA ILE A 319 21.78 -10.41 -1.41
C ILE A 319 21.96 -10.12 0.07
N ASP A 320 22.77 -9.11 0.39
CA ASP A 320 22.98 -8.59 1.75
C ASP A 320 21.86 -7.61 2.14
N ARG A 321 20.79 -8.16 2.70
CA ARG A 321 19.60 -7.42 3.14
C ARG A 321 19.89 -6.53 4.35
N GLU A 322 20.81 -6.96 5.24
CA GLU A 322 21.17 -6.18 6.43
C GLU A 322 21.83 -4.86 6.05
N THR A 323 22.78 -4.88 5.09
CA THR A 323 23.39 -3.65 4.57
C THR A 323 22.36 -2.75 3.87
N ILE A 324 21.40 -3.33 3.14
CA ILE A 324 20.31 -2.53 2.54
C ILE A 324 19.55 -1.78 3.63
N VAL A 325 19.09 -2.45 4.67
CA VAL A 325 18.29 -1.83 5.74
C VAL A 325 19.12 -0.85 6.57
N ASN A 326 20.31 -1.28 7.05
CA ASN A 326 21.06 -0.49 8.02
C ASN A 326 21.79 0.71 7.40
N ASP A 327 22.38 0.54 6.21
CA ASP A 327 23.24 1.56 5.61
C ASP A 327 22.50 2.38 4.53
N ILE A 328 21.76 1.71 3.62
CA ILE A 328 21.08 2.41 2.52
C ILE A 328 19.78 3.07 2.98
N LEU A 329 18.97 2.33 3.75
CA LEU A 329 17.72 2.84 4.33
C LEU A 329 17.94 3.52 5.70
N GLN A 330 19.15 3.56 6.22
CA GLN A 330 19.52 4.21 7.49
C GLN A 330 18.73 3.68 8.70
N GLY A 331 18.36 2.39 8.68
CA GLY A 331 17.57 1.75 9.72
C GLY A 331 16.04 1.94 9.58
N TYR A 332 15.57 2.64 8.54
CA TYR A 332 14.14 2.83 8.29
C TYR A 332 13.56 1.70 7.44
N GLY A 333 13.53 0.52 8.01
CA GLY A 333 13.01 -0.73 7.46
C GLY A 333 13.32 -1.89 8.39
N GLU A 334 12.78 -3.06 8.08
CA GLU A 334 13.07 -4.31 8.77
C GLU A 334 13.49 -5.36 7.75
N VAL A 335 14.57 -6.10 8.03
CA VAL A 335 15.02 -7.18 7.14
C VAL A 335 13.92 -8.23 7.01
N ALA A 336 13.60 -8.63 5.79
CA ALA A 336 12.59 -9.66 5.57
C ALA A 336 13.08 -11.04 6.01
N ASP A 337 12.23 -11.75 6.73
CA ASP A 337 12.41 -13.14 7.17
C ASP A 337 11.16 -14.01 6.89
N CYS A 338 10.20 -13.45 6.15
CA CYS A 338 8.95 -14.07 5.74
C CYS A 338 8.49 -13.53 4.38
N TYR A 339 7.43 -14.09 3.84
CA TYR A 339 6.78 -13.71 2.57
C TYR A 339 5.63 -12.72 2.75
N VAL A 340 5.31 -12.36 3.97
CA VAL A 340 4.43 -11.25 4.37
C VAL A 340 5.16 -10.37 5.37
N SER A 341 4.74 -9.09 5.51
CA SER A 341 5.30 -8.19 6.51
C SER A 341 5.02 -8.69 7.93
N SER A 342 5.93 -8.40 8.87
CA SER A 342 5.77 -8.71 10.29
C SER A 342 4.54 -8.06 10.94
N THR A 343 3.95 -7.04 10.29
CA THR A 343 2.70 -6.40 10.73
C THR A 343 1.43 -7.16 10.30
N VAL A 344 1.55 -8.09 9.34
CA VAL A 344 0.40 -8.84 8.79
C VAL A 344 -0.05 -9.92 9.77
N TRP A 345 -1.35 -10.12 9.90
CA TRP A 345 -1.92 -11.18 10.73
C TRP A 345 -1.40 -12.55 10.29
N GLY A 346 -1.06 -13.42 11.23
CA GLY A 346 -0.52 -14.75 10.93
C GLY A 346 0.93 -14.75 10.44
N TYR A 347 1.64 -13.60 10.50
CA TYR A 347 3.09 -13.60 10.28
C TYR A 347 3.80 -14.57 11.21
N SER A 348 4.80 -15.25 10.67
CA SER A 348 5.74 -16.08 11.42
C SER A 348 7.07 -16.10 10.68
N PRO A 349 8.21 -15.82 11.34
CA PRO A 349 9.50 -15.91 10.68
C PRO A 349 9.75 -17.35 10.19
N VAL A 350 10.33 -17.46 9.00
CA VAL A 350 10.62 -18.78 8.40
C VAL A 350 11.95 -19.29 8.92
N ASP A 351 11.94 -20.45 9.58
CA ASP A 351 13.15 -21.16 9.92
C ASP A 351 13.95 -21.45 8.64
N ASN A 352 15.22 -21.22 8.61
CA ASN A 352 16.08 -21.37 7.42
C ASN A 352 15.77 -20.39 6.26
N PHE A 353 15.19 -19.23 6.54
CA PHE A 353 15.09 -18.18 5.53
C PHE A 353 16.49 -17.82 5.00
N PRO A 354 16.70 -17.67 3.67
CA PRO A 354 18.02 -17.41 3.10
C PRO A 354 18.64 -16.14 3.67
N THR A 355 19.71 -16.26 4.44
CA THR A 355 20.54 -15.16 4.90
C THR A 355 21.70 -14.91 3.94
N TYR A 356 22.36 -13.76 4.03
CA TYR A 356 23.50 -13.44 3.16
C TYR A 356 24.64 -14.42 3.34
N ASP A 357 24.90 -15.22 2.30
CA ASP A 357 26.00 -16.18 2.22
C ASP A 357 26.48 -16.33 0.76
N PRO A 358 27.41 -15.45 0.31
CA PRO A 358 27.89 -15.49 -1.06
C PRO A 358 28.66 -16.76 -1.42
N GLU A 359 29.25 -17.47 -0.45
CA GLU A 359 29.92 -18.74 -0.71
C GLU A 359 28.89 -19.85 -0.96
N LYS A 360 27.82 -19.89 -0.17
CA LYS A 360 26.68 -20.77 -0.42
C LYS A 360 26.02 -20.51 -1.79
N ALA A 361 25.90 -19.23 -2.15
CA ALA A 361 25.41 -18.84 -3.48
C ALA A 361 26.26 -19.42 -4.61
N LYS A 362 27.60 -19.34 -4.50
CA LYS A 362 28.54 -19.94 -5.49
C LYS A 362 28.46 -21.47 -5.52
N GLU A 363 28.29 -22.13 -4.36
CA GLU A 363 28.05 -23.58 -4.30
C GLU A 363 26.80 -23.98 -5.08
N LEU A 364 25.68 -23.27 -4.87
CA LEU A 364 24.41 -23.51 -5.58
C LEU A 364 24.54 -23.31 -7.09
N LEU A 365 25.26 -22.27 -7.53
CA LEU A 365 25.56 -22.06 -8.95
C LEU A 365 26.39 -23.20 -9.54
N ALA A 366 27.38 -23.69 -8.81
CA ALA A 366 28.19 -24.84 -9.26
C ALA A 366 27.36 -26.14 -9.33
N GLU A 367 26.47 -26.37 -8.36
CA GLU A 367 25.52 -27.50 -8.35
C GLU A 367 24.56 -27.43 -9.53
N ALA A 368 24.08 -26.22 -9.90
CA ALA A 368 23.26 -25.96 -11.08
C ALA A 368 24.02 -26.17 -12.41
N GLY A 369 25.35 -26.37 -12.36
CA GLY A 369 26.19 -26.56 -13.56
C GLY A 369 26.83 -25.27 -14.07
N TYR A 370 26.75 -24.17 -13.32
CA TYR A 370 27.25 -22.84 -13.68
C TYR A 370 28.30 -22.30 -12.70
N PRO A 371 29.46 -23.01 -12.50
CA PRO A 371 30.47 -22.56 -11.54
C PRO A 371 30.93 -21.13 -11.87
N ASN A 372 30.91 -20.24 -10.88
CA ASN A 372 31.18 -18.81 -11.06
C ASN A 372 30.29 -18.12 -12.12
N GLY A 373 29.08 -18.61 -12.35
CA GLY A 373 28.15 -18.07 -13.36
C GLY A 373 28.51 -18.39 -14.81
N GLU A 374 29.55 -19.21 -15.06
CA GLU A 374 29.97 -19.56 -16.42
C GLU A 374 28.87 -20.32 -17.17
N GLY A 375 28.51 -19.80 -18.36
CA GLY A 375 27.46 -20.40 -19.22
C GLY A 375 26.07 -19.82 -19.02
N LEU A 376 25.84 -19.02 -17.99
CA LEU A 376 24.58 -18.28 -17.82
C LEU A 376 24.50 -17.08 -18.79
N PRO A 377 23.31 -16.77 -19.30
CA PRO A 377 23.11 -15.57 -20.14
C PRO A 377 23.29 -14.28 -19.34
N GLU A 378 23.40 -13.14 -20.05
CA GLU A 378 23.26 -11.84 -19.40
C GLU A 378 21.84 -11.69 -18.84
N MET A 379 21.75 -11.29 -17.58
CA MET A 379 20.51 -11.05 -16.86
C MET A 379 20.26 -9.53 -16.73
N THR A 380 19.00 -9.15 -16.64
CA THR A 380 18.62 -7.76 -16.40
C THR A 380 17.90 -7.64 -15.06
N TYR A 381 18.36 -6.73 -14.20
CA TYR A 381 17.63 -6.31 -13.02
C TYR A 381 17.00 -4.93 -13.26
N THR A 382 15.67 -4.89 -13.32
CA THR A 382 14.89 -3.69 -13.59
C THR A 382 14.30 -3.12 -12.31
N THR A 383 14.38 -1.80 -12.13
CA THR A 383 13.76 -1.06 -11.01
C THR A 383 13.09 0.22 -11.49
N SER A 384 12.11 0.70 -10.72
CA SER A 384 11.47 2.00 -10.93
C SER A 384 12.28 3.13 -10.31
N VAL A 385 12.47 4.23 -11.01
CA VAL A 385 13.08 5.45 -10.45
C VAL A 385 11.99 6.38 -9.94
N GLY A 386 12.03 6.71 -8.65
CA GLY A 386 11.16 7.71 -8.03
C GLY A 386 9.78 7.21 -7.58
N PHE A 387 9.45 5.94 -7.78
CA PHE A 387 8.21 5.36 -7.28
C PHE A 387 8.35 4.83 -5.84
N TYR A 388 9.43 4.10 -5.56
CA TYR A 388 9.80 3.65 -4.22
C TYR A 388 11.06 4.35 -3.72
N VAL A 389 11.25 4.34 -2.41
CA VAL A 389 12.42 4.96 -1.74
C VAL A 389 13.69 4.18 -2.07
N LYS A 390 14.78 4.90 -2.41
CA LYS A 390 16.15 4.35 -2.59
C LYS A 390 16.30 3.20 -3.59
N THR A 391 15.37 3.05 -4.54
CA THR A 391 15.40 1.93 -5.51
C THR A 391 16.67 1.91 -6.35
N LYS A 392 17.23 3.06 -6.67
CA LYS A 392 18.49 3.14 -7.41
C LYS A 392 19.66 2.66 -6.57
N GLU A 393 19.75 3.15 -5.34
CA GLU A 393 20.85 2.86 -4.43
C GLU A 393 20.90 1.38 -4.05
N TYR A 394 19.78 0.82 -3.57
CA TYR A 394 19.77 -0.61 -3.25
C TYR A 394 19.82 -1.50 -4.51
N GLY A 395 19.30 -1.04 -5.65
CA GLY A 395 19.39 -1.77 -6.92
C GLY A 395 20.82 -1.88 -7.46
N GLU A 396 21.60 -0.81 -7.39
CA GLU A 396 23.03 -0.83 -7.70
C GLU A 396 23.79 -1.76 -6.75
N PHE A 397 23.47 -1.72 -5.45
CA PHE A 397 24.07 -2.58 -4.44
C PHE A 397 23.75 -4.07 -4.66
N ILE A 398 22.49 -4.43 -4.87
CA ILE A 398 22.08 -5.81 -5.22
C ILE A 398 22.80 -6.27 -6.48
N THR A 399 22.86 -5.43 -7.51
CA THR A 399 23.57 -5.77 -8.75
C THR A 399 25.04 -6.10 -8.48
N ALA A 400 25.73 -5.31 -7.63
CA ALA A 400 27.10 -5.59 -7.24
C ALA A 400 27.23 -6.91 -6.46
N ASN A 401 26.31 -7.22 -5.55
CA ASN A 401 26.29 -8.51 -4.84
C ASN A 401 26.19 -9.69 -5.81
N LEU A 402 25.27 -9.60 -6.79
CA LEU A 402 25.08 -10.66 -7.80
C LEU A 402 26.31 -10.82 -8.71
N GLN A 403 26.95 -9.72 -9.10
CA GLN A 403 28.20 -9.76 -9.88
C GLN A 403 29.36 -10.38 -9.09
N ALA A 404 29.40 -10.19 -7.75
CA ALA A 404 30.45 -10.75 -6.89
C ALA A 404 30.42 -12.29 -6.79
N ILE A 405 29.27 -12.92 -7.08
CA ILE A 405 29.15 -14.38 -7.17
C ILE A 405 29.33 -14.91 -8.61
N GLY A 406 29.64 -14.02 -9.57
CA GLY A 406 29.95 -14.37 -10.96
C GLY A 406 28.79 -14.20 -11.94
N LEU A 407 27.62 -13.72 -11.51
CA LEU A 407 26.48 -13.50 -12.41
C LEU A 407 26.71 -12.25 -13.29
N ASN A 408 26.43 -12.37 -14.59
CA ASN A 408 26.45 -11.22 -15.51
C ASN A 408 25.12 -10.47 -15.45
N VAL A 409 24.97 -9.54 -14.51
CA VAL A 409 23.75 -8.76 -14.29
C VAL A 409 23.93 -7.32 -14.75
N LYS A 410 22.98 -6.85 -15.56
CA LYS A 410 22.88 -5.46 -16.01
C LYS A 410 21.76 -4.76 -15.23
N PHE A 411 22.11 -3.69 -14.53
CA PHE A 411 21.15 -2.81 -13.85
C PHE A 411 20.40 -1.94 -14.85
N ASN A 412 19.06 -1.89 -14.75
CA ASN A 412 18.17 -1.21 -15.68
C ASN A 412 17.13 -0.35 -14.92
N PRO A 413 17.52 0.83 -14.40
CA PRO A 413 16.58 1.77 -13.80
C PRO A 413 15.73 2.42 -14.90
N VAL A 414 14.40 2.42 -14.74
CA VAL A 414 13.45 2.95 -15.71
C VAL A 414 12.42 3.86 -15.04
N GLU A 415 11.78 4.72 -15.83
CA GLU A 415 10.66 5.55 -15.37
C GLU A 415 9.47 4.69 -14.95
N THR A 416 8.66 5.19 -13.99
CA THR A 416 7.54 4.47 -13.37
C THR A 416 6.57 3.87 -14.39
N ALA A 417 6.20 4.59 -15.44
CA ALA A 417 5.28 4.08 -16.46
C ALA A 417 5.86 2.86 -17.20
N THR A 418 7.15 2.92 -17.57
CA THR A 418 7.86 1.79 -18.19
C THR A 418 8.00 0.62 -17.24
N TRP A 419 8.33 0.90 -15.97
CA TRP A 419 8.41 -0.13 -14.94
C TRP A 419 7.06 -0.82 -14.74
N ASN A 420 5.94 -0.09 -14.67
CA ASN A 420 4.59 -0.64 -14.57
C ASN A 420 4.28 -1.63 -15.71
N ASP A 421 4.58 -1.23 -16.96
CA ASP A 421 4.40 -2.10 -18.11
C ASP A 421 5.24 -3.37 -17.99
N MET A 422 6.51 -3.25 -17.57
CA MET A 422 7.41 -4.39 -17.37
C MET A 422 7.02 -5.26 -16.18
N TYR A 423 6.45 -4.67 -15.14
CA TYR A 423 6.06 -5.37 -13.92
C TYR A 423 4.91 -6.33 -14.17
N TYR A 424 3.85 -5.87 -14.84
CA TYR A 424 2.63 -6.66 -15.05
C TYR A 424 2.63 -7.50 -16.34
N GLN A 425 3.47 -7.20 -17.31
CA GLN A 425 3.48 -7.89 -18.60
C GLN A 425 4.67 -8.85 -18.75
N ALA A 426 4.54 -9.79 -19.68
CA ALA A 426 5.64 -10.63 -20.15
C ALA A 426 6.63 -9.78 -20.95
N THR A 427 7.65 -9.25 -20.29
CA THR A 427 8.71 -8.46 -20.92
C THR A 427 10.06 -9.14 -20.76
N PRO A 428 11.04 -8.86 -21.61
CA PRO A 428 12.34 -9.54 -21.59
C PRO A 428 13.28 -9.04 -20.47
N CYS A 429 12.79 -8.84 -19.24
CA CYS A 429 13.63 -8.67 -18.07
C CYS A 429 13.68 -9.98 -17.26
N THR A 430 14.83 -10.29 -16.67
CA THR A 430 14.99 -11.49 -15.86
C THR A 430 14.51 -11.30 -14.44
N MET A 431 14.79 -10.13 -13.87
CA MET A 431 14.44 -9.75 -12.51
C MET A 431 13.83 -8.34 -12.49
N ILE A 432 12.85 -8.13 -11.64
CA ILE A 432 12.22 -6.82 -11.41
C ILE A 432 11.89 -6.67 -9.94
N ASP A 433 12.24 -5.55 -9.33
CA ASP A 433 11.82 -5.29 -7.96
C ASP A 433 10.45 -4.61 -7.90
N GLY A 434 9.82 -4.76 -6.76
CA GLY A 434 8.55 -4.13 -6.47
C GLY A 434 8.17 -4.29 -5.01
N GLY A 435 7.10 -3.64 -4.61
CA GLY A 435 6.47 -3.77 -3.31
C GLY A 435 4.96 -3.82 -3.45
N TRP A 436 4.33 -4.34 -2.45
CA TRP A 436 2.88 -4.31 -2.32
C TRP A 436 2.54 -3.94 -0.89
N CYS A 437 1.76 -2.87 -0.72
CA CYS A 437 1.22 -2.43 0.55
C CYS A 437 -0.26 -2.83 0.60
N PRO A 438 -0.59 -4.00 1.16
CA PRO A 438 -1.98 -4.41 1.32
C PRO A 438 -2.75 -3.38 2.16
N PRO A 439 -4.01 -3.06 1.78
CA PRO A 439 -4.84 -2.11 2.54
C PRO A 439 -5.38 -2.67 3.85
N GLY A 440 -5.06 -3.92 4.17
CA GLY A 440 -5.44 -4.62 5.40
C GLY A 440 -4.36 -5.59 5.87
N LEU A 441 -4.57 -6.18 7.04
CA LEU A 441 -3.61 -7.09 7.68
C LEU A 441 -3.85 -8.57 7.30
N GLU A 442 -4.69 -8.87 6.32
CA GLU A 442 -4.99 -10.21 5.85
C GLU A 442 -3.87 -10.74 4.94
N PRO A 443 -3.24 -11.90 5.23
CA PRO A 443 -2.15 -12.45 4.42
C PRO A 443 -2.57 -12.76 2.98
N ASP A 444 -3.82 -13.17 2.75
CA ASP A 444 -4.34 -13.47 1.42
C ASP A 444 -4.36 -12.28 0.46
N LEU A 445 -4.35 -11.05 0.99
CA LEU A 445 -4.15 -9.84 0.17
C LEU A 445 -2.79 -9.86 -0.56
N LYS A 446 -1.81 -10.57 -0.02
CA LYS A 446 -0.50 -10.80 -0.64
C LYS A 446 -0.43 -12.17 -1.30
N LEU A 447 -0.84 -13.22 -0.60
CA LEU A 447 -0.67 -14.60 -1.04
C LEU A 447 -1.44 -14.87 -2.34
N ASN A 448 -2.71 -14.50 -2.41
CA ASN A 448 -3.54 -14.77 -3.58
C ASN A 448 -3.03 -14.13 -4.88
N PRO A 449 -2.75 -12.80 -4.95
CA PRO A 449 -2.31 -12.21 -6.21
C PRO A 449 -0.89 -12.60 -6.61
N PHE A 450 0.01 -12.87 -5.67
CA PHE A 450 1.43 -13.04 -5.99
C PHE A 450 1.87 -14.50 -6.10
N TYR A 451 1.30 -15.39 -5.28
CA TYR A 451 1.79 -16.77 -5.17
C TYR A 451 0.77 -17.84 -5.61
N ARG A 452 -0.53 -17.53 -5.61
CA ARG A 452 -1.52 -18.46 -6.19
C ARG A 452 -1.36 -18.51 -7.70
N SER A 453 -1.37 -19.71 -8.24
CA SER A 453 -1.11 -19.99 -9.67
C SER A 453 -2.12 -19.35 -10.63
N PRO A 454 -1.69 -18.72 -11.73
CA PRO A 454 -0.32 -18.28 -11.99
C PRO A 454 -0.05 -16.95 -11.27
N GLY A 455 1.00 -16.84 -10.51
CA GLY A 455 1.37 -15.60 -9.80
C GLY A 455 1.33 -14.36 -10.71
N LEU A 456 0.86 -13.24 -10.17
CA LEU A 456 0.64 -12.00 -10.95
C LEU A 456 1.91 -11.54 -11.69
N ILE A 457 3.07 -11.65 -11.05
CA ILE A 457 4.35 -11.13 -11.56
C ILE A 457 5.23 -12.26 -12.10
N THR A 458 5.39 -13.34 -11.33
CA THR A 458 6.31 -14.44 -11.63
C THR A 458 5.78 -15.36 -12.73
N LYS A 459 4.46 -15.48 -12.84
CA LYS A 459 3.77 -16.47 -13.68
C LYS A 459 4.10 -17.92 -13.31
N PHE A 460 4.57 -18.12 -12.10
CA PHE A 460 4.85 -19.45 -11.56
C PHE A 460 3.56 -20.24 -11.34
N VAL A 461 3.63 -21.55 -11.54
CA VAL A 461 2.49 -22.46 -11.33
C VAL A 461 2.97 -23.65 -10.51
N ASP A 462 2.34 -23.86 -9.35
CA ASP A 462 2.68 -24.96 -8.45
C ASP A 462 1.43 -25.49 -7.74
N ASP A 463 0.98 -26.70 -8.11
CA ASP A 463 -0.21 -27.34 -7.56
C ASP A 463 -0.09 -27.63 -6.04
N GLN A 464 1.13 -27.84 -5.53
CA GLN A 464 1.37 -28.10 -4.11
C GLN A 464 1.16 -26.83 -3.29
N LEU A 465 1.67 -25.71 -3.79
CA LEU A 465 1.48 -24.38 -3.15
C LEU A 465 0.00 -24.00 -3.16
N ASP A 466 -0.68 -24.14 -4.30
CA ASP A 466 -2.12 -23.88 -4.39
C ASP A 466 -2.92 -24.71 -3.38
N ALA A 467 -2.59 -25.99 -3.23
CA ALA A 467 -3.28 -26.88 -2.29
C ALA A 467 -3.10 -26.48 -0.82
N VAL A 468 -1.90 -26.01 -0.44
CA VAL A 468 -1.63 -25.54 0.93
C VAL A 468 -2.30 -24.20 1.19
N MET A 469 -2.32 -23.30 0.20
CA MET A 469 -3.04 -22.03 0.27
C MET A 469 -4.57 -22.24 0.34
N ASP A 470 -5.12 -23.24 -0.37
CA ASP A 470 -6.54 -23.60 -0.24
C ASP A 470 -6.88 -24.13 1.15
N LYS A 471 -5.95 -24.89 1.74
CA LYS A 471 -6.10 -25.44 3.10
C LYS A 471 -6.15 -24.33 4.15
N GLU A 472 -5.21 -23.38 4.10
CA GLU A 472 -5.18 -22.27 5.06
C GLU A 472 -6.37 -21.34 4.90
N ALA A 473 -6.75 -20.99 3.64
CA ALA A 473 -7.87 -20.11 3.35
C ALA A 473 -9.22 -20.69 3.79
N SER A 474 -9.35 -22.02 3.92
CA SER A 474 -10.56 -22.69 4.39
C SER A 474 -10.58 -23.01 5.89
N GLU A 475 -9.49 -22.77 6.64
CA GLU A 475 -9.41 -23.06 8.09
C GLU A 475 -9.96 -21.90 8.90
N LEU A 476 -11.17 -22.05 9.47
CA LEU A 476 -11.86 -21.00 10.24
C LEU A 476 -11.36 -20.86 11.69
N ASP A 477 -10.65 -21.86 12.21
CA ASP A 477 -9.98 -21.76 13.50
C ASP A 477 -8.71 -20.92 13.34
N SER A 478 -8.68 -19.73 13.93
CA SER A 478 -7.61 -18.75 13.74
C SER A 478 -6.22 -19.28 14.16
N GLU A 479 -6.15 -20.07 15.25
CA GLU A 479 -4.87 -20.59 15.70
C GLU A 479 -4.35 -21.71 14.78
N LYS A 480 -5.22 -22.59 14.31
CA LYS A 480 -4.84 -23.59 13.32
C LYS A 480 -4.47 -22.97 11.98
N ARG A 481 -5.16 -21.89 11.56
CA ARG A 481 -4.81 -21.15 10.35
C ARG A 481 -3.39 -20.57 10.47
N LYS A 482 -3.05 -19.95 11.62
CA LYS A 482 -1.67 -19.48 11.89
C LYS A 482 -0.66 -20.62 11.82
N GLU A 483 -1.00 -21.80 12.38
CA GLU A 483 -0.13 -22.98 12.32
C GLU A 483 0.10 -23.44 10.87
N ILE A 484 -0.92 -23.43 10.01
CA ILE A 484 -0.80 -23.77 8.58
C ILE A 484 0.09 -22.74 7.86
N LEU A 485 -0.14 -21.44 8.08
CA LEU A 485 0.69 -20.38 7.52
C LEU A 485 2.17 -20.57 7.91
N ALA A 486 2.43 -20.72 9.21
CA ALA A 486 3.78 -20.81 9.76
C ALA A 486 4.54 -22.10 9.36
N ASN A 487 3.84 -23.25 9.31
CA ASN A 487 4.51 -24.55 9.15
C ASN A 487 4.39 -25.15 7.73
N GLU A 488 3.47 -24.63 6.90
CA GLU A 488 3.21 -25.22 5.57
C GLU A 488 3.35 -24.17 4.47
N VAL A 489 2.69 -22.99 4.54
CA VAL A 489 2.69 -22.00 3.46
C VAL A 489 4.04 -21.30 3.34
N TYR A 490 4.47 -20.61 4.38
CA TYR A 490 5.70 -19.80 4.30
C TYR A 490 6.98 -20.63 4.09
N PRO A 491 7.14 -21.80 4.74
CA PRO A 491 8.29 -22.68 4.44
C PRO A 491 8.30 -23.19 3.00
N LEU A 492 7.12 -23.50 2.42
CA LEU A 492 7.04 -23.95 1.04
C LEU A 492 7.38 -22.82 0.06
N LEU A 493 6.94 -21.58 0.32
CA LEU A 493 7.35 -20.42 -0.47
C LEU A 493 8.88 -20.25 -0.46
N ALA A 494 9.52 -20.41 0.70
CA ALA A 494 10.98 -20.35 0.84
C ALA A 494 11.67 -21.49 0.08
N GLU A 495 11.11 -22.69 0.09
CA GLU A 495 11.61 -23.84 -0.68
C GLU A 495 11.53 -23.58 -2.18
N LYS A 496 10.41 -23.07 -2.69
CA LYS A 496 10.20 -22.80 -4.13
C LYS A 496 11.00 -21.59 -4.63
N CYS A 497 11.27 -20.61 -3.75
CA CYS A 497 12.02 -19.39 -4.07
C CYS A 497 11.48 -18.70 -5.35
N GLU A 498 10.19 -18.36 -5.36
CA GLU A 498 9.57 -17.71 -6.51
C GLU A 498 10.02 -16.27 -6.68
N ASP A 499 10.40 -15.64 -5.59
CA ASP A 499 10.95 -14.30 -5.48
C ASP A 499 11.90 -14.23 -4.28
N VAL A 500 12.47 -13.05 -4.09
CA VAL A 500 13.35 -12.77 -2.95
C VAL A 500 12.75 -11.62 -2.14
N PRO A 501 12.12 -11.91 -0.99
CA PRO A 501 11.77 -10.85 -0.04
C PRO A 501 13.03 -10.12 0.44
N LEU A 502 13.00 -8.79 0.42
CA LEU A 502 14.15 -7.94 0.73
C LEU A 502 14.03 -7.31 2.11
N PHE A 503 13.01 -6.49 2.30
CA PHE A 503 12.77 -5.78 3.56
C PHE A 503 11.31 -5.30 3.66
N ASN A 504 10.81 -5.14 4.88
CA ASN A 504 9.58 -4.45 5.18
C ASN A 504 9.83 -2.94 5.18
N SER A 505 8.99 -2.18 4.47
CA SER A 505 9.10 -0.72 4.39
C SER A 505 8.60 -0.05 5.66
N MET A 506 9.15 1.11 5.97
CA MET A 506 8.74 1.94 7.10
C MET A 506 8.23 3.28 6.61
N SER A 507 7.04 3.70 7.07
CA SER A 507 6.54 5.06 6.88
C SER A 507 7.16 5.99 7.90
N ILE A 508 7.54 7.20 7.47
CA ILE A 508 8.12 8.23 8.33
C ILE A 508 7.26 9.48 8.21
N TYR A 509 6.69 9.90 9.34
CA TYR A 509 5.88 11.12 9.46
C TYR A 509 6.63 12.17 10.25
N GLY A 510 6.54 13.42 9.82
CA GLY A 510 6.88 14.59 10.63
C GLY A 510 5.61 15.15 11.25
N VAL A 511 5.61 15.39 12.56
CA VAL A 511 4.46 15.84 13.32
C VAL A 511 4.84 17.06 14.16
N GLY A 512 3.98 18.08 14.21
CA GLY A 512 4.20 19.22 15.08
C GLY A 512 4.09 18.83 16.55
N SER A 513 4.99 19.31 17.39
CA SER A 513 5.02 18.98 18.83
C SER A 513 3.73 19.37 19.59
N ASN A 514 2.94 20.30 19.03
CA ASN A 514 1.62 20.70 19.52
C ASN A 514 0.47 19.78 19.04
N VAL A 515 0.74 18.77 18.23
CA VAL A 515 -0.24 17.76 17.77
C VAL A 515 -0.15 16.55 18.69
N LYS A 516 -1.27 16.13 19.26
CA LYS A 516 -1.35 14.97 20.16
C LYS A 516 -2.41 14.00 19.67
N GLY A 517 -2.15 12.68 19.88
CA GLY A 517 -3.09 11.62 19.53
C GLY A 517 -3.06 11.19 18.06
N PHE A 518 -2.10 11.65 17.26
CA PHE A 518 -1.91 11.12 15.91
C PHE A 518 -1.39 9.68 15.97
N LYS A 519 -2.04 8.78 15.25
CA LYS A 519 -1.65 7.38 15.12
C LYS A 519 -1.55 7.02 13.64
N SER A 520 -0.37 6.58 13.22
CA SER A 520 -0.15 5.95 11.91
C SER A 520 -0.44 4.46 12.00
N LEU A 521 -0.97 3.89 10.94
CA LEU A 521 -1.32 2.47 10.84
C LEU A 521 -0.35 1.73 9.91
N PRO A 522 -0.14 0.42 10.08
CA PRO A 522 0.70 -0.39 9.18
C PRO A 522 0.26 -0.36 7.71
N THR A 523 -1.02 -0.14 7.46
CA THR A 523 -1.60 0.06 6.12
C THR A 523 -1.25 1.42 5.50
N THR A 524 -0.37 2.19 6.14
CA THR A 524 0.00 3.58 5.85
C THR A 524 -1.10 4.62 6.09
N SER A 525 -2.32 4.20 6.35
CA SER A 525 -3.41 5.09 6.77
C SER A 525 -3.16 5.64 8.18
N PHE A 526 -4.03 6.54 8.64
CA PHE A 526 -3.88 7.16 9.95
C PHE A 526 -5.23 7.52 10.56
N GLU A 527 -5.25 7.65 11.88
CA GLU A 527 -6.42 8.06 12.64
C GLU A 527 -6.31 9.53 13.05
N VAL A 528 -7.39 10.31 12.80
CA VAL A 528 -7.42 11.76 13.10
C VAL A 528 -8.54 12.19 14.04
N LYS A 529 -9.50 11.31 14.34
CA LYS A 529 -10.65 11.65 15.19
C LYS A 529 -10.24 12.16 16.57
N ASP A 530 -9.24 11.53 17.16
CA ASP A 530 -8.75 11.84 18.51
C ASP A 530 -7.55 12.81 18.53
N VAL A 531 -7.16 13.34 17.36
CA VAL A 531 -6.07 14.30 17.27
C VAL A 531 -6.49 15.66 17.84
N VAL A 532 -5.63 16.22 18.69
CA VAL A 532 -5.80 17.53 19.32
C VAL A 532 -4.63 18.44 18.97
N LYS A 533 -4.90 19.71 18.69
CA LYS A 533 -3.87 20.77 18.60
C LYS A 533 -3.87 21.61 19.88
N GLU A 534 -2.75 21.56 20.61
CA GLU A 534 -2.53 22.34 21.83
C GLU A 534 -2.10 23.79 21.60
#